data_5af600e5f72bf779de55df54cd5e3ca5
#
_entry.id   5af600e5f72bf779de55df54cd5e3ca5
#
_cell.length_a   1.000
_cell.length_b   1.000
_cell.length_c   1.000
_cell.angle_alpha   90.00
_cell.angle_beta   90.00
_cell.angle_gamma   90.00
#
_symmetry.space_group_name_H-M   'P 1'
#
loop_
_entity.id
_entity.type
_entity.pdbx_description
1 polymer ?
#
loop_
_entity_poly.entity_id
_entity_poly.type
_entity_poly.pdbx_seq_one_letter_code
_entity_poly.pdbx_strand_id
1 'polypeptide(L)'
;MMNKTNFMAYMATQISGFREEQRMGTAHVYQSTFNRVNDFVGKVPFEFKEVTPLWLKAFQNYLLSRQLHWNTISTYMRMLRAVYYRAVDEGHAPYQPRLFKCVYTGTKVTVKRALDEEILRKFKKPITENRKLERARMLFILLFMLRGIPFVDIAFMRRCDLQGNTITYRRRKTGTWL
;
A
#
# COMPACT_ATOMS: atom_id res chain seq x y z
N MET A 1 15.20 -15.19 -23.38
CA MET A 1 16.13 -14.92 -22.25
C MET A 1 15.75 -13.55 -21.68
N MET A 2 15.31 -13.48 -20.43
CA MET A 2 15.08 -12.17 -19.76
C MET A 2 16.43 -11.45 -19.64
N ASN A 3 16.48 -10.21 -20.10
CA ASN A 3 17.66 -9.38 -19.97
C ASN A 3 17.86 -9.08 -18.46
N LYS A 4 18.81 -9.76 -17.83
CA LYS A 4 19.08 -9.75 -16.36
C LYS A 4 19.35 -8.34 -15.80
N THR A 5 19.62 -7.36 -16.66
CA THR A 5 19.96 -5.99 -16.28
C THR A 5 18.76 -5.01 -16.32
N ASN A 6 17.62 -5.43 -16.87
CA ASN A 6 16.46 -4.56 -17.02
C ASN A 6 15.64 -4.46 -15.73
N PHE A 7 15.64 -3.27 -15.12
CA PHE A 7 14.93 -2.98 -13.88
C PHE A 7 13.40 -3.17 -14.01
N MET A 8 12.82 -2.68 -15.12
CA MET A 8 11.37 -2.74 -15.31
C MET A 8 10.88 -4.18 -15.54
N ALA A 9 11.62 -4.97 -16.31
CA ALA A 9 11.30 -6.38 -16.52
C ALA A 9 11.38 -7.16 -15.21
N TYR A 10 12.43 -6.93 -14.41
CA TYR A 10 12.59 -7.55 -13.10
C TYR A 10 11.45 -7.17 -12.15
N MET A 11 11.08 -5.89 -12.10
CA MET A 11 9.97 -5.42 -11.26
C MET A 11 8.63 -6.05 -11.69
N ALA A 12 8.39 -6.22 -13.00
CA ALA A 12 7.20 -6.90 -13.51
C ALA A 12 7.13 -8.36 -13.06
N THR A 13 8.27 -9.09 -13.07
CA THR A 13 8.35 -10.46 -12.56
C THR A 13 8.00 -10.53 -11.06
N GLN A 14 8.51 -9.59 -10.25
CA GLN A 14 8.17 -9.52 -8.82
C GLN A 14 6.67 -9.30 -8.60
N ILE A 15 6.03 -8.45 -9.43
CA ILE A 15 4.58 -8.20 -9.35
C ILE A 15 3.79 -9.48 -9.68
N SER A 16 4.20 -10.23 -10.71
CA SER A 16 3.58 -11.51 -11.07
C SER A 16 3.70 -12.53 -9.94
N GLY A 17 4.89 -12.68 -9.35
CA GLY A 17 5.11 -13.56 -8.21
C GLY A 17 4.22 -13.23 -7.01
N PHE A 18 4.06 -11.93 -6.66
CA PHE A 18 3.13 -11.54 -5.59
C PHE A 18 1.66 -11.87 -5.90
N ARG A 19 1.26 -11.86 -7.17
CA ARG A 19 -0.11 -12.27 -7.57
C ARG A 19 -0.29 -13.78 -7.42
N GLU A 20 0.68 -14.56 -7.83
CA GLU A 20 0.70 -16.03 -7.67
C GLU A 20 0.65 -16.43 -6.19
N GLU A 21 1.38 -15.72 -5.33
CA GLU A 21 1.34 -15.86 -3.87
C GLU A 21 0.04 -15.33 -3.23
N GLN A 22 -0.94 -14.89 -4.00
CA GLN A 22 -2.20 -14.27 -3.53
C GLN A 22 -1.99 -13.01 -2.66
N ARG A 23 -0.85 -12.35 -2.75
CA ARG A 23 -0.50 -11.11 -2.03
C ARG A 23 -0.92 -9.88 -2.82
N MET A 24 -2.23 -9.81 -3.14
CA MET A 24 -2.81 -8.82 -4.05
C MET A 24 -2.56 -7.38 -3.60
N GLY A 25 -2.60 -7.10 -2.29
CA GLY A 25 -2.31 -5.76 -1.74
C GLY A 25 -0.86 -5.33 -2.00
N THR A 26 0.10 -6.24 -1.86
CA THR A 26 1.51 -5.99 -2.16
C THR A 26 1.69 -5.79 -3.67
N ALA A 27 1.15 -6.69 -4.48
CA ALA A 27 1.20 -6.59 -5.94
C ALA A 27 0.64 -5.25 -6.45
N HIS A 28 -0.46 -4.76 -5.87
CA HIS A 28 -1.06 -3.47 -6.22
C HIS A 28 -0.12 -2.28 -5.95
N VAL A 29 0.54 -2.24 -4.79
CA VAL A 29 1.49 -1.16 -4.45
C VAL A 29 2.70 -1.19 -5.38
N TYR A 30 3.25 -2.38 -5.68
CA TYR A 30 4.35 -2.54 -6.64
C TYR A 30 3.91 -2.12 -8.05
N GLN A 31 2.73 -2.52 -8.50
CA GLN A 31 2.18 -2.12 -9.80
C GLN A 31 2.01 -0.59 -9.91
N SER A 32 1.51 0.05 -8.84
CA SER A 32 1.38 1.50 -8.81
C SER A 32 2.74 2.20 -8.92
N THR A 33 3.77 1.66 -8.22
CA THR A 33 5.14 2.17 -8.33
C THR A 33 5.70 1.97 -9.73
N PHE A 34 5.52 0.77 -10.30
CA PHE A 34 5.93 0.43 -11.67
C PHE A 34 5.35 1.42 -12.68
N ASN A 35 4.06 1.69 -12.62
CA ASN A 35 3.39 2.61 -13.53
C ASN A 35 4.01 4.02 -13.44
N ARG A 36 4.31 4.52 -12.23
CA ARG A 36 4.92 5.83 -12.04
C ARG A 36 6.36 5.91 -12.55
N VAL A 37 7.14 4.85 -12.39
CA VAL A 37 8.48 4.77 -12.98
C VAL A 37 8.38 4.74 -14.49
N ASN A 38 7.50 3.91 -15.05
CA ASN A 38 7.28 3.80 -16.49
C ASN A 38 6.83 5.11 -17.13
N ASP A 39 5.96 5.87 -16.45
CA ASP A 39 5.57 7.22 -16.89
C ASP A 39 6.76 8.19 -16.87
N PHE A 40 7.64 8.09 -15.88
CA PHE A 40 8.80 8.98 -15.72
C PHE A 40 9.92 8.68 -16.72
N VAL A 41 10.19 7.41 -17.00
CA VAL A 41 11.23 7.02 -17.98
C VAL A 41 10.76 7.04 -19.44
N GLY A 42 9.47 7.34 -19.70
CA GLY A 42 8.94 7.46 -21.06
C GLY A 42 8.72 6.12 -21.77
N LYS A 43 8.48 5.04 -21.02
CA LYS A 43 8.23 3.68 -21.54
C LYS A 43 9.40 3.09 -22.35
N VAL A 44 10.61 3.57 -22.10
CA VAL A 44 11.85 3.00 -22.68
C VAL A 44 12.44 1.94 -21.75
N PRO A 45 13.28 1.02 -22.27
CA PRO A 45 14.02 0.10 -21.40
C PRO A 45 14.81 0.88 -20.37
N PHE A 46 14.71 0.46 -19.11
CA PHE A 46 15.37 1.09 -17.97
C PHE A 46 16.16 0.05 -17.19
N GLU A 47 17.46 0.26 -17.04
CA GLU A 47 18.36 -0.72 -16.45
C GLU A 47 18.72 -0.37 -14.99
N PHE A 48 19.18 -1.38 -14.23
CA PHE A 48 19.63 -1.17 -12.84
C PHE A 48 20.77 -0.16 -12.70
N LYS A 49 21.67 -0.06 -13.69
CA LYS A 49 22.77 0.92 -13.68
C LYS A 49 22.29 2.37 -13.75
N GLU A 50 21.09 2.60 -14.26
CA GLU A 50 20.49 3.93 -14.39
C GLU A 50 19.83 4.39 -13.09
N VAL A 51 19.60 3.47 -12.14
CA VAL A 51 19.09 3.78 -10.81
C VAL A 51 20.23 4.40 -9.98
N THR A 52 20.45 5.68 -10.15
CA THR A 52 21.46 6.46 -9.45
C THR A 52 20.84 7.38 -8.39
N PRO A 53 21.61 7.92 -7.43
CA PRO A 53 21.12 8.93 -6.49
C PRO A 53 20.52 10.15 -7.21
N LEU A 54 21.13 10.58 -8.32
CA LEU A 54 20.63 11.69 -9.13
C LEU A 54 19.27 11.35 -9.76
N TRP A 55 19.13 10.17 -10.37
CA TRP A 55 17.88 9.71 -10.94
C TRP A 55 16.77 9.58 -9.88
N LEU A 56 17.08 9.00 -8.73
CA LEU A 56 16.13 8.88 -7.62
C LEU A 56 15.64 10.26 -7.15
N LYS A 57 16.55 11.25 -7.08
CA LYS A 57 16.18 12.63 -6.72
C LYS A 57 15.30 13.27 -7.79
N ALA A 58 15.62 13.09 -9.06
CA ALA A 58 14.82 13.58 -10.18
C ALA A 58 13.42 12.94 -10.18
N PHE A 59 13.33 11.63 -9.94
CA PHE A 59 12.05 10.93 -9.82
C PHE A 59 11.23 11.43 -8.62
N GLN A 60 11.85 11.68 -7.46
CA GLN A 60 11.17 12.30 -6.32
C GLN A 60 10.59 13.67 -6.67
N ASN A 61 11.36 14.52 -7.37
CA ASN A 61 10.91 15.84 -7.80
C ASN A 61 9.77 15.74 -8.81
N TYR A 62 9.82 14.79 -9.75
CA TYR A 62 8.72 14.47 -10.65
C TYR A 62 7.45 14.08 -9.89
N LEU A 63 7.53 13.23 -8.86
CA LEU A 63 6.37 12.87 -8.05
C LEU A 63 5.79 14.06 -7.29
N LEU A 64 6.65 14.98 -6.79
CA LEU A 64 6.24 16.23 -6.16
C LEU A 64 5.53 17.15 -7.14
N SER A 65 6.03 17.30 -8.38
CA SER A 65 5.38 18.12 -9.43
C SER A 65 3.98 17.59 -9.80
N ARG A 66 3.73 16.29 -9.59
CA ARG A 66 2.41 15.65 -9.72
C ARG A 66 1.55 15.80 -8.47
N GLN A 67 1.94 16.67 -7.52
CA GLN A 67 1.22 16.99 -6.27
C GLN A 67 0.97 15.76 -5.35
N LEU A 68 1.84 14.75 -5.41
CA LEU A 68 1.72 13.59 -4.54
C LEU A 68 2.16 13.92 -3.11
N HIS A 69 1.45 13.38 -2.14
CA HIS A 69 1.80 13.53 -0.73
C HIS A 69 3.09 12.78 -0.37
N TRP A 70 3.86 13.34 0.57
CA TRP A 70 5.14 12.78 1.03
C TRP A 70 5.07 11.31 1.45
N ASN A 71 3.99 10.88 2.09
CA ASN A 71 3.83 9.46 2.46
C ASN A 71 3.63 8.54 1.25
N THR A 72 3.01 9.03 0.18
CA THR A 72 2.88 8.31 -1.09
C THR A 72 4.24 8.20 -1.78
N ILE A 73 4.98 9.32 -1.85
CA ILE A 73 6.35 9.35 -2.40
C ILE A 73 7.27 8.41 -1.63
N SER A 74 7.23 8.46 -0.29
CA SER A 74 7.96 7.53 0.56
C SER A 74 7.63 6.06 0.26
N THR A 75 6.36 5.75 0.04
CA THR A 75 5.94 4.40 -0.33
C THR A 75 6.61 3.96 -1.63
N TYR A 76 6.58 4.78 -2.68
CA TYR A 76 7.24 4.46 -3.95
C TYR A 76 8.76 4.30 -3.79
N MET A 77 9.43 5.19 -3.04
CA MET A 77 10.86 5.08 -2.79
C MET A 77 11.22 3.81 -2.01
N ARG A 78 10.40 3.41 -1.04
CA ARG A 78 10.60 2.15 -0.30
C ARG A 78 10.38 0.92 -1.17
N MET A 79 9.42 0.96 -2.11
CA MET A 79 9.23 -0.14 -3.07
C MET A 79 10.42 -0.25 -4.02
N LEU A 80 10.89 0.87 -4.59
CA LEU A 80 12.09 0.89 -5.43
C LEU A 80 13.31 0.33 -4.68
N ARG A 81 13.48 0.74 -3.42
CA ARG A 81 14.56 0.23 -2.57
C ARG A 81 14.47 -1.28 -2.36
N ALA A 82 13.26 -1.79 -2.10
CA ALA A 82 13.04 -3.22 -1.91
C ALA A 82 13.32 -4.03 -3.18
N VAL A 83 12.89 -3.53 -4.35
CA VAL A 83 13.18 -4.15 -5.66
C VAL A 83 14.67 -4.16 -5.94
N TYR A 84 15.34 -3.01 -5.75
CA TYR A 84 16.76 -2.87 -6.04
C TYR A 84 17.62 -3.82 -5.19
N TYR A 85 17.45 -3.81 -3.87
CA TYR A 85 18.25 -4.66 -2.99
C TYR A 85 17.96 -6.13 -3.14
N ARG A 86 16.72 -6.52 -3.43
CA ARG A 86 16.41 -7.92 -3.80
C ARG A 86 17.15 -8.32 -5.07
N ALA A 87 17.19 -7.46 -6.09
CA ALA A 87 17.96 -7.72 -7.29
C ALA A 87 19.46 -7.81 -7.03
N VAL A 88 19.99 -7.05 -6.05
CA VAL A 88 21.39 -7.19 -5.59
C VAL A 88 21.63 -8.56 -4.96
N ASP A 89 20.74 -8.97 -4.05
CA ASP A 89 20.81 -10.27 -3.37
C ASP A 89 20.75 -11.45 -4.35
N GLU A 90 20.00 -11.29 -5.45
CA GLU A 90 19.86 -12.28 -6.53
C GLU A 90 20.94 -12.15 -7.64
N GLY A 91 21.90 -11.21 -7.50
CA GLY A 91 22.99 -11.00 -8.46
C GLY A 91 22.59 -10.36 -9.79
N HIS A 92 21.45 -9.66 -9.84
CA HIS A 92 20.95 -8.95 -11.02
C HIS A 92 21.38 -7.48 -11.06
N ALA A 93 21.76 -6.91 -9.91
CA ALA A 93 22.17 -5.52 -9.79
C ALA A 93 23.46 -5.39 -8.95
N PRO A 94 24.31 -4.39 -9.20
CA PRO A 94 25.49 -4.14 -8.37
C PRO A 94 25.05 -3.53 -7.02
N TYR A 95 25.77 -3.89 -5.94
CA TYR A 95 25.57 -3.25 -4.66
C TYR A 95 26.07 -1.79 -4.69
N GLN A 96 25.19 -0.85 -4.34
CA GLN A 96 25.55 0.57 -4.20
C GLN A 96 25.27 1.03 -2.76
N PRO A 97 26.32 1.39 -1.99
CA PRO A 97 26.14 1.84 -0.62
C PRO A 97 25.37 3.16 -0.59
N ARG A 98 24.41 3.26 0.34
CA ARG A 98 23.62 4.48 0.59
C ARG A 98 22.84 5.04 -0.61
N LEU A 99 22.54 4.23 -1.63
CA LEU A 99 21.85 4.64 -2.87
C LEU A 99 20.59 5.48 -2.58
N PHE A 100 19.76 5.08 -1.61
CA PHE A 100 18.50 5.75 -1.27
C PHE A 100 18.61 6.83 -0.17
N LYS A 101 19.83 7.22 0.24
CA LYS A 101 20.02 8.22 1.31
C LYS A 101 19.53 9.62 0.92
N CYS A 102 19.56 9.94 -0.37
CA CYS A 102 19.20 11.27 -0.89
C CYS A 102 17.69 11.49 -1.07
N VAL A 103 16.85 10.46 -0.89
CA VAL A 103 15.41 10.53 -1.10
C VAL A 103 14.62 10.23 0.17
N TYR A 104 13.38 10.71 0.20
CA TYR A 104 12.53 10.57 1.37
C TYR A 104 11.91 9.17 1.44
N THR A 105 12.25 8.43 2.49
CA THR A 105 11.71 7.09 2.79
C THR A 105 11.05 7.00 4.17
N GLY A 106 10.92 8.15 4.86
CA GLY A 106 10.30 8.26 6.19
C GLY A 106 8.76 8.27 6.14
N THR A 107 8.15 8.52 7.30
CA THR A 107 6.71 8.71 7.42
C THR A 107 6.44 10.11 7.98
N LYS A 108 5.70 10.92 7.23
CA LYS A 108 5.24 12.23 7.70
C LYS A 108 3.97 12.03 8.54
N VAL A 109 3.96 12.59 9.74
CA VAL A 109 2.78 12.58 10.59
C VAL A 109 1.65 13.30 9.88
N THR A 110 0.49 12.68 9.84
CA THR A 110 -0.75 13.26 9.32
C THR A 110 -1.68 13.62 10.46
N VAL A 111 -2.52 14.62 10.27
CA VAL A 111 -3.54 15.01 11.26
C VAL A 111 -4.45 13.81 11.52
N LYS A 112 -4.56 13.40 12.77
CA LYS A 112 -5.49 12.35 13.19
C LYS A 112 -6.92 12.87 13.05
N ARG A 113 -7.75 12.14 12.33
CA ARG A 113 -9.18 12.46 12.17
C ARG A 113 -10.02 11.68 13.19
N ALA A 114 -9.67 11.82 14.47
CA ALA A 114 -10.51 11.28 15.55
C ALA A 114 -11.81 12.09 15.62
N LEU A 115 -12.93 11.40 15.84
CA LEU A 115 -14.21 12.05 16.08
C LEU A 115 -14.41 12.25 17.59
N ASP A 116 -14.96 13.39 17.96
CA ASP A 116 -15.33 13.67 19.32
C ASP A 116 -16.50 12.80 19.79
N GLU A 117 -16.59 12.56 21.09
CA GLU A 117 -17.62 11.70 21.67
C GLU A 117 -19.05 12.20 21.37
N GLU A 118 -19.24 13.52 21.33
CA GLU A 118 -20.53 14.12 20.98
C GLU A 118 -20.99 13.75 19.57
N ILE A 119 -20.05 13.78 18.61
CA ILE A 119 -20.32 13.37 17.22
C ILE A 119 -20.68 11.88 17.19
N LEU A 120 -19.94 11.03 17.92
CA LEU A 120 -20.23 9.59 18.01
C LEU A 120 -21.62 9.32 18.60
N ARG A 121 -22.04 10.09 19.61
CA ARG A 121 -23.39 9.99 20.19
C ARG A 121 -24.47 10.33 19.15
N LYS A 122 -24.26 11.36 18.33
CA LYS A 122 -25.19 11.71 17.22
C LYS A 122 -25.32 10.57 16.21
N PHE A 123 -24.23 9.89 15.89
CA PHE A 123 -24.26 8.71 14.99
C PHE A 123 -25.06 7.52 15.51
N LYS A 124 -25.32 7.41 16.82
CA LYS A 124 -26.14 6.31 17.36
C LYS A 124 -27.62 6.41 16.96
N LYS A 125 -28.10 7.61 16.62
CA LYS A 125 -29.49 7.84 16.19
C LYS A 125 -29.56 7.84 14.65
N PRO A 126 -30.66 7.37 14.04
CA PRO A 126 -30.89 7.56 12.61
C PRO A 126 -30.89 9.07 12.29
N ILE A 127 -30.19 9.46 11.24
CA ILE A 127 -30.00 10.87 10.87
C ILE A 127 -30.54 11.21 9.48
N THR A 128 -30.98 10.23 8.73
CA THR A 128 -31.43 10.42 7.35
C THR A 128 -32.37 9.31 6.89
N GLU A 129 -33.30 9.67 6.01
CA GLU A 129 -34.17 8.73 5.29
C GLU A 129 -33.45 8.09 4.09
N ASN A 130 -32.27 8.59 3.71
CA ASN A 130 -31.49 8.03 2.63
C ASN A 130 -30.91 6.66 3.02
N ARG A 131 -31.47 5.59 2.44
CA ARG A 131 -31.07 4.20 2.74
C ARG A 131 -29.59 3.91 2.57
N LYS A 132 -28.91 4.56 1.61
CA LYS A 132 -27.47 4.34 1.38
C LYS A 132 -26.64 4.95 2.51
N LEU A 133 -26.96 6.18 2.91
CA LEU A 133 -26.29 6.87 4.01
C LEU A 133 -26.56 6.17 5.34
N GLU A 134 -27.78 5.72 5.56
CA GLU A 134 -28.13 5.01 6.80
C GLU A 134 -27.39 3.66 6.92
N ARG A 135 -27.26 2.92 5.82
CA ARG A 135 -26.40 1.71 5.78
C ARG A 135 -24.94 2.01 6.08
N ALA A 136 -24.39 3.10 5.52
CA ALA A 136 -23.02 3.52 5.79
C ALA A 136 -22.83 3.89 7.28
N ARG A 137 -23.81 4.59 7.87
CA ARG A 137 -23.84 4.93 9.29
C ARG A 137 -23.84 3.66 10.16
N MET A 138 -24.74 2.73 9.89
CA MET A 138 -24.84 1.47 10.64
C MET A 138 -23.53 0.68 10.57
N LEU A 139 -22.93 0.61 9.38
CA LEU A 139 -21.64 -0.06 9.19
C LEU A 139 -20.52 0.64 9.97
N PHE A 140 -20.48 1.98 9.94
CA PHE A 140 -19.51 2.75 10.72
C PHE A 140 -19.64 2.46 12.23
N ILE A 141 -20.85 2.44 12.76
CA ILE A 141 -21.10 2.11 14.17
C ILE A 141 -20.65 0.69 14.49
N LEU A 142 -20.99 -0.27 13.61
CA LEU A 142 -20.57 -1.66 13.79
C LEU A 142 -19.03 -1.78 13.85
N LEU A 143 -18.33 -1.15 12.91
CA LEU A 143 -16.86 -1.12 12.88
C LEU A 143 -16.29 -0.49 14.17
N PHE A 144 -16.90 0.59 14.64
CA PHE A 144 -16.50 1.25 15.88
C PHE A 144 -16.72 0.37 17.11
N MET A 145 -17.89 -0.26 17.23
CA MET A 145 -18.21 -1.18 18.35
C MET A 145 -17.29 -2.41 18.36
N LEU A 146 -16.87 -2.89 17.20
CA LEU A 146 -15.90 -3.97 17.05
C LEU A 146 -14.44 -3.47 17.13
N ARG A 147 -14.20 -2.33 17.80
CA ARG A 147 -12.86 -1.76 18.07
C ARG A 147 -12.02 -1.49 16.84
N GLY A 148 -12.67 -1.11 15.74
CA GLY A 148 -11.98 -0.75 14.48
C GLY A 148 -11.50 -1.95 13.66
N ILE A 149 -12.26 -3.04 13.70
CA ILE A 149 -12.03 -4.17 12.80
C ILE A 149 -11.94 -3.69 11.34
N PRO A 150 -10.97 -4.15 10.54
CA PRO A 150 -10.88 -3.78 9.14
C PRO A 150 -12.14 -4.15 8.36
N PHE A 151 -12.61 -3.26 7.49
CA PHE A 151 -13.80 -3.51 6.67
C PHE A 151 -13.70 -4.83 5.87
N VAL A 152 -12.51 -5.15 5.34
CA VAL A 152 -12.29 -6.39 4.60
C VAL A 152 -12.54 -7.63 5.46
N ASP A 153 -12.21 -7.59 6.75
CA ASP A 153 -12.41 -8.73 7.64
C ASP A 153 -13.91 -8.94 7.91
N ILE A 154 -14.69 -7.85 8.10
CA ILE A 154 -16.16 -7.92 8.21
C ILE A 154 -16.80 -8.40 6.91
N ALA A 155 -16.35 -7.89 5.75
CA ALA A 155 -16.92 -8.25 4.45
C ALA A 155 -16.79 -9.76 4.12
N PHE A 156 -15.82 -10.44 4.74
CA PHE A 156 -15.61 -11.88 4.58
C PHE A 156 -15.98 -12.71 5.82
N MET A 157 -16.54 -12.06 6.84
CA MET A 157 -17.02 -12.75 8.04
C MET A 157 -18.22 -13.64 7.70
N ARG A 158 -18.22 -14.85 8.23
CA ARG A 158 -19.26 -15.83 8.04
C ARG A 158 -20.12 -15.97 9.31
N ARG A 159 -21.33 -16.48 9.16
CA ARG A 159 -22.23 -16.72 10.29
C ARG A 159 -21.63 -17.67 11.34
N CYS A 160 -20.81 -18.62 10.91
CA CYS A 160 -20.11 -19.54 11.82
C CYS A 160 -18.99 -18.88 12.66
N ASP A 161 -18.53 -17.69 12.27
CA ASP A 161 -17.54 -16.94 13.02
C ASP A 161 -18.15 -16.24 14.24
N LEU A 162 -19.51 -16.22 14.34
CA LEU A 162 -20.27 -15.73 15.49
C LEU A 162 -20.79 -16.92 16.31
N GLN A 163 -20.31 -17.07 17.55
CA GLN A 163 -20.73 -18.08 18.50
C GLN A 163 -21.24 -17.40 19.77
N GLY A 164 -22.56 -17.44 19.99
CA GLY A 164 -23.18 -16.68 21.07
C GLY A 164 -22.93 -15.18 20.92
N ASN A 165 -22.23 -14.59 21.89
CA ASN A 165 -21.84 -13.16 21.87
C ASN A 165 -20.37 -12.93 21.48
N THR A 166 -19.67 -13.97 21.04
CA THR A 166 -18.25 -13.89 20.68
C THR A 166 -18.07 -14.04 19.17
N ILE A 167 -17.28 -13.15 18.59
CA ILE A 167 -16.84 -13.22 17.20
C ILE A 167 -15.40 -13.72 17.20
N THR A 168 -15.15 -14.85 16.54
CA THR A 168 -13.81 -15.42 16.34
C THR A 168 -13.55 -15.53 14.85
N TYR A 169 -12.55 -14.82 14.35
CA TYR A 169 -12.25 -14.80 12.91
C TYR A 169 -10.75 -14.76 12.64
N ARG A 170 -10.36 -15.20 11.45
CA ARG A 170 -8.99 -15.13 10.99
C ARG A 170 -8.74 -13.84 10.20
N ARG A 171 -7.86 -12.99 10.71
CA ARG A 171 -7.52 -11.72 10.06
C ARG A 171 -6.93 -11.94 8.68
N ARG A 172 -7.54 -11.38 7.64
CA ARG A 172 -7.11 -11.62 6.24
C ARG A 172 -5.71 -11.11 5.93
N LYS A 173 -5.30 -10.01 6.55
CA LYS A 173 -3.98 -9.40 6.30
C LYS A 173 -2.83 -10.22 6.89
N THR A 174 -3.01 -10.81 8.06
CA THR A 174 -1.92 -11.44 8.83
C THR A 174 -2.13 -12.93 9.05
N GLY A 175 -3.33 -13.45 8.82
CA GLY A 175 -3.69 -14.82 9.11
C GLY A 175 -3.84 -15.14 10.62
N THR A 176 -3.76 -14.13 11.49
CA THR A 176 -3.89 -14.29 12.93
C THR A 176 -5.34 -14.49 13.33
N TRP A 177 -5.61 -15.37 14.27
CA TRP A 177 -6.92 -15.52 14.92
C TRP A 177 -7.15 -14.40 15.94
N LEU A 178 -8.32 -13.84 15.95
CA LEU A 178 -8.77 -12.77 16.83
C LEU A 178 -10.14 -13.12 17.39
#